data_3a5015aa6690f0d711d10956c52c5d42
#
_entry.id   3a5015aa6690f0d711d10956c52c5d42
#
_cell.length_a   1.000
_cell.length_b   1.000
_cell.length_c   1.000
_cell.angle_alpha   90.00
_cell.angle_beta   90.00
_cell.angle_gamma   90.00
#
_symmetry.space_group_name_H-M   'P 1'
#
loop_
_entity.id
_entity.type
_entity.pdbx_description
1 polymer ?
#
loop_
_entity_poly.entity_id
_entity_poly.type
_entity_poly.pdbx_seq_one_letter_code
_entity_poly.pdbx_strand_id
1 'polypeptide(L)'
;MSDKAMSLADARNEAQKATAARKRLTALFDPDSFVEVGALVKNGCDGTGVITGYGLVEGSPVYAFSQDSTVRNGAVGAAHGSKIKKIYDLAVKTGAPVVGIYDSNGAAVDEGLDALAAYGEMLLWTNNLSGVVPQVSVVA
;
A
#
# COMPACT_ATOMS: atom_id res chain seq x y z
N MET A 1 -13.00 26.39 13.81
CA MET A 1 -11.65 25.86 14.09
C MET A 1 -10.87 25.92 12.79
N SER A 2 -9.80 26.69 12.75
CA SER A 2 -9.00 26.76 11.51
C SER A 2 -8.23 25.45 11.38
N ASP A 3 -8.54 24.66 10.37
CA ASP A 3 -7.69 23.57 9.91
C ASP A 3 -6.35 24.18 9.50
N LYS A 4 -5.40 24.12 10.43
CA LYS A 4 -4.04 24.55 10.15
C LYS A 4 -3.48 23.54 9.17
N ALA A 5 -3.33 23.93 7.89
CA ALA A 5 -2.77 23.07 6.88
C ALA A 5 -1.44 22.49 7.40
N MET A 6 -1.34 21.15 7.42
CA MET A 6 -0.15 20.45 7.86
C MET A 6 1.03 20.84 6.97
N SER A 7 2.17 21.18 7.55
CA SER A 7 3.37 21.49 6.76
C SER A 7 3.84 20.23 6.00
N LEU A 8 4.56 20.42 4.89
CA LEU A 8 5.13 19.30 4.13
C LEU A 8 6.10 18.44 4.98
N ALA A 9 6.83 19.10 5.91
CA ALA A 9 7.72 18.41 6.83
C ALA A 9 6.94 17.53 7.82
N ASP A 10 5.84 18.05 8.38
CA ASP A 10 4.98 17.28 9.29
C ASP A 10 4.31 16.10 8.56
N ALA A 11 3.86 16.32 7.33
CA ALA A 11 3.28 15.26 6.49
C ALA A 11 4.28 14.13 6.19
N ARG A 12 5.55 14.48 5.94
CA ARG A 12 6.63 13.50 5.74
C ARG A 12 6.95 12.75 7.03
N ASN A 13 7.04 13.43 8.15
CA ASN A 13 7.29 12.80 9.45
C ASN A 13 6.16 11.84 9.82
N GLU A 14 4.91 12.22 9.58
CA GLU A 14 3.74 11.36 9.80
C GLU A 14 3.80 10.11 8.91
N ALA A 15 4.09 10.29 7.62
CA ALA A 15 4.21 9.19 6.66
C ALA A 15 5.34 8.21 7.02
N GLN A 16 6.39 8.66 7.71
CA GLN A 16 7.55 7.84 8.08
C GLN A 16 7.45 7.18 9.46
N LYS A 17 6.31 7.29 10.15
CA LYS A 17 6.12 6.64 11.46
C LYS A 17 6.40 5.14 11.38
N ALA A 18 7.05 4.62 12.40
CA ALA A 18 7.40 3.21 12.53
C ALA A 18 6.18 2.37 12.94
N THR A 19 5.33 2.05 11.97
CA THR A 19 4.18 1.14 12.14
C THR A 19 4.59 -0.32 11.93
N ALA A 20 3.72 -1.26 12.32
CA ALA A 20 3.94 -2.69 12.05
C ALA A 20 4.06 -2.96 10.55
N ALA A 21 3.21 -2.30 9.74
CA ALA A 21 3.25 -2.38 8.29
C ALA A 21 4.62 -1.96 7.72
N ARG A 22 5.19 -0.86 8.21
CA ARG A 22 6.51 -0.39 7.79
C ARG A 22 7.62 -1.34 8.21
N LYS A 23 7.56 -1.88 9.44
CA LYS A 23 8.54 -2.86 9.93
C LYS A 23 8.56 -4.12 9.07
N ARG A 24 7.38 -4.62 8.65
CA ARG A 24 7.26 -5.78 7.75
C ARG A 24 7.93 -5.53 6.40
N LEU A 25 7.73 -4.35 5.80
CA LEU A 25 8.39 -3.97 4.55
C LEU A 25 9.91 -3.83 4.73
N THR A 26 10.35 -3.21 5.82
CA THR A 26 11.79 -3.09 6.12
C THR A 26 12.44 -4.46 6.31
N ALA A 27 11.72 -5.42 6.89
CA ALA A 27 12.21 -6.80 7.05
C ALA A 27 12.24 -7.59 5.74
N LEU A 28 11.36 -7.25 4.79
CA LEU A 28 11.29 -7.91 3.48
C LEU A 28 12.45 -7.49 2.57
N PHE A 29 12.77 -6.20 2.55
CA PHE A 29 13.72 -5.62 1.61
C PHE A 29 15.16 -5.60 2.14
N ASP A 30 16.10 -5.61 1.22
CA ASP A 30 17.51 -5.39 1.52
C ASP A 30 17.70 -4.04 2.23
N PRO A 31 18.70 -3.91 3.12
CA PRO A 31 18.94 -2.68 3.86
C PRO A 31 19.00 -1.45 2.95
N ASP A 32 18.29 -0.39 3.34
CA ASP A 32 18.24 0.92 2.66
C ASP A 32 17.74 0.89 1.20
N SER A 33 17.20 -0.23 0.72
CA SER A 33 16.71 -0.35 -0.66
C SER A 33 15.25 0.08 -0.85
N PHE A 34 14.45 0.16 0.22
CA PHE A 34 13.02 0.45 0.13
C PHE A 34 12.73 1.89 -0.23
N VAL A 35 11.97 2.09 -1.30
CA VAL A 35 11.45 3.41 -1.74
C VAL A 35 9.93 3.40 -1.68
N GLU A 36 9.36 4.27 -0.86
CA GLU A 36 7.92 4.40 -0.71
C GLU A 36 7.30 5.20 -1.86
N VAL A 37 6.21 4.67 -2.42
CA VAL A 37 5.41 5.32 -3.46
C VAL A 37 4.09 5.78 -2.87
N GLY A 38 3.72 7.04 -3.10
CA GLY A 38 2.45 7.58 -2.61
C GLY A 38 2.40 7.82 -1.09
N ALA A 39 3.54 8.11 -0.46
CA ALA A 39 3.63 8.37 0.98
C ALA A 39 2.72 9.49 1.48
N LEU A 40 2.44 10.48 0.64
CA LEU A 40 1.64 11.68 0.98
C LEU A 40 0.17 11.56 0.55
N VAL A 41 -0.24 10.45 -0.04
CA VAL A 41 -1.65 10.21 -0.39
C VAL A 41 -2.45 10.02 0.91
N LYS A 42 -3.56 10.71 1.02
CA LYS A 42 -4.46 10.66 2.18
C LYS A 42 -5.89 10.34 1.76
N ASN A 43 -6.64 9.84 2.71
CA ASN A 43 -8.10 9.70 2.62
C ASN A 43 -8.72 10.78 3.54
N GLY A 44 -9.03 11.95 2.98
CA GLY A 44 -9.43 13.10 3.80
C GLY A 44 -8.32 13.52 4.76
N CYS A 45 -8.62 13.54 6.06
CA CYS A 45 -7.64 13.86 7.11
C CYS A 45 -6.80 12.65 7.55
N ASP A 46 -7.24 11.44 7.22
CA ASP A 46 -6.62 10.19 7.67
C ASP A 46 -5.57 9.67 6.68
N GLY A 47 -4.76 8.74 7.16
CA GLY A 47 -3.90 7.92 6.30
C GLY A 47 -4.72 6.97 5.43
N THR A 48 -4.09 6.42 4.40
CA THR A 48 -4.74 5.46 3.47
C THR A 48 -4.83 4.03 4.03
N GLY A 49 -4.16 3.73 5.14
CA GLY A 49 -4.14 2.38 5.73
C GLY A 49 -3.30 1.37 4.94
N VAL A 50 -2.44 1.83 4.04
CA VAL A 50 -1.51 0.98 3.28
C VAL A 50 -0.23 1.71 2.95
N ILE A 51 0.89 1.04 3.11
CA ILE A 51 2.21 1.49 2.67
C ILE A 51 2.56 0.74 1.40
N THR A 52 2.95 1.45 0.38
CA THR A 52 3.26 0.91 -0.95
C THR A 52 4.62 1.37 -1.41
N GLY A 53 5.35 0.52 -2.09
CA GLY A 53 6.66 0.88 -2.59
C GLY A 53 7.36 -0.26 -3.33
N TYR A 54 8.65 -0.07 -3.55
CA TYR A 54 9.52 -1.06 -4.18
C TYR A 54 10.89 -1.04 -3.52
N GLY A 55 11.65 -2.07 -3.76
CA GLY A 55 13.00 -2.20 -3.26
C GLY A 55 13.67 -3.43 -3.85
N LEU A 56 14.78 -3.82 -3.24
CA LEU A 56 15.52 -5.01 -3.63
C LEU A 56 15.32 -6.13 -2.60
N VAL A 57 15.17 -7.34 -3.08
CA VAL A 57 15.22 -8.57 -2.30
C VAL A 57 16.32 -9.45 -2.90
N GLU A 58 17.39 -9.67 -2.15
CA GLU A 58 18.59 -10.35 -2.65
C GLU A 58 19.10 -9.74 -3.97
N GLY A 59 19.09 -8.41 -4.06
CA GLY A 59 19.53 -7.66 -5.22
C GLY A 59 18.54 -7.60 -6.39
N SER A 60 17.39 -8.28 -6.32
CA SER A 60 16.37 -8.28 -7.37
C SER A 60 15.22 -7.33 -7.07
N PRO A 61 14.71 -6.55 -8.04
CA PRO A 61 13.63 -5.60 -7.78
C PRO A 61 12.31 -6.30 -7.48
N VAL A 62 11.63 -5.84 -6.43
CA VAL A 62 10.33 -6.33 -5.98
C VAL A 62 9.44 -5.14 -5.63
N TYR A 63 8.19 -5.19 -6.05
CA TYR A 63 7.14 -4.26 -5.61
C TYR A 63 6.38 -4.86 -4.43
N ALA A 64 6.02 -4.05 -3.46
CA ALA A 64 5.28 -4.53 -2.31
C ALA A 64 4.28 -3.50 -1.79
N PHE A 65 3.26 -4.02 -1.13
CA PHE A 65 2.38 -3.22 -0.27
C PHE A 65 2.16 -3.93 1.06
N SER A 66 1.97 -3.15 2.11
CA SER A 66 1.66 -3.67 3.45
C SER A 66 0.51 -2.87 4.04
N GLN A 67 -0.57 -3.55 4.38
CA GLN A 67 -1.72 -2.94 5.04
C GLN A 67 -1.38 -2.60 6.49
N ASP A 68 -1.90 -1.48 6.96
CA ASP A 68 -1.67 -0.94 8.30
C ASP A 68 -2.97 -0.94 9.09
N SER A 69 -3.13 -1.94 9.94
CA SER A 69 -4.33 -2.08 10.79
C SER A 69 -4.47 -0.98 11.86
N THR A 70 -3.43 -0.18 12.09
CA THR A 70 -3.53 0.97 12.99
C THR A 70 -4.32 2.14 12.40
N VAL A 71 -4.50 2.14 11.06
CA VAL A 71 -5.30 3.13 10.34
C VAL A 71 -6.62 2.48 9.90
N ARG A 72 -7.74 2.88 10.50
CA ARG A 72 -9.08 2.39 10.19
C ARG A 72 -9.17 0.84 10.13
N ASN A 73 -8.42 0.14 11.00
CA ASN A 73 -8.29 -1.33 11.00
C ASN A 73 -7.86 -1.93 9.65
N GLY A 74 -7.06 -1.21 8.88
CA GLY A 74 -6.63 -1.63 7.55
C GLY A 74 -7.75 -1.66 6.51
N ALA A 75 -8.88 -1.00 6.78
CA ALA A 75 -10.04 -1.02 5.90
C ALA A 75 -9.71 -0.47 4.51
N VAL A 76 -10.11 -1.21 3.47
CA VAL A 76 -9.84 -0.85 2.08
C VAL A 76 -10.90 0.09 1.55
N GLY A 77 -10.52 1.32 1.28
CA GLY A 77 -11.30 2.33 0.59
C GLY A 77 -10.70 2.70 -0.75
N ALA A 78 -11.25 3.73 -1.39
CA ALA A 78 -10.84 4.17 -2.73
C ALA A 78 -9.34 4.58 -2.78
N ALA A 79 -8.87 5.39 -1.84
CA ALA A 79 -7.47 5.82 -1.78
C ALA A 79 -6.50 4.67 -1.48
N HIS A 80 -6.88 3.74 -0.60
CA HIS A 80 -6.14 2.53 -0.30
C HIS A 80 -5.98 1.65 -1.55
N GLY A 81 -7.09 1.33 -2.22
CA GLY A 81 -7.10 0.54 -3.45
C GLY A 81 -6.31 1.19 -4.58
N SER A 82 -6.40 2.51 -4.72
CA SER A 82 -5.65 3.29 -5.72
C SER A 82 -4.13 3.18 -5.55
N LYS A 83 -3.64 3.19 -4.31
CA LYS A 83 -2.21 2.96 -4.02
C LYS A 83 -1.76 1.55 -4.42
N ILE A 84 -2.54 0.53 -4.09
CA ILE A 84 -2.25 -0.87 -4.46
C ILE A 84 -2.27 -1.04 -5.98
N LYS A 85 -3.28 -0.49 -6.66
CA LYS A 85 -3.36 -0.48 -8.13
C LYS A 85 -2.10 0.10 -8.76
N LYS A 86 -1.58 1.20 -8.21
CA LYS A 86 -0.34 1.83 -8.70
C LYS A 86 0.86 0.88 -8.62
N ILE A 87 0.93 0.07 -7.56
CA ILE A 87 2.00 -0.95 -7.43
C ILE A 87 1.86 -2.02 -8.51
N TYR A 88 0.67 -2.52 -8.76
CA TYR A 88 0.43 -3.48 -9.84
C TYR A 88 0.78 -2.92 -11.22
N ASP A 89 0.38 -1.66 -11.51
CA ASP A 89 0.74 -0.99 -12.76
C ASP A 89 2.26 -0.90 -12.98
N LEU A 90 3.01 -0.57 -11.92
CA LEU A 90 4.46 -0.49 -11.98
C LEU A 90 5.10 -1.88 -12.14
N ALA A 91 4.60 -2.87 -11.44
CA ALA A 91 5.10 -4.25 -11.52
C ALA A 91 4.92 -4.83 -12.93
N VAL A 92 3.76 -4.61 -13.57
CA VAL A 92 3.52 -5.03 -14.96
C VAL A 92 4.52 -4.41 -15.91
N LYS A 93 4.77 -3.11 -15.77
CA LYS A 93 5.68 -2.38 -16.66
C LYS A 93 7.13 -2.85 -16.56
N THR A 94 7.54 -3.31 -15.38
CA THR A 94 8.92 -3.73 -15.11
C THR A 94 9.10 -5.25 -15.14
N GLY A 95 8.01 -6.02 -15.11
CA GLY A 95 8.06 -7.49 -14.98
C GLY A 95 8.52 -7.99 -13.61
N ALA A 96 8.53 -7.13 -12.59
CA ALA A 96 8.98 -7.47 -11.26
C ALA A 96 7.88 -8.15 -10.42
N PRO A 97 8.25 -9.05 -9.48
CA PRO A 97 7.30 -9.66 -8.56
C PRO A 97 6.57 -8.66 -7.68
N VAL A 98 5.38 -9.02 -7.21
CA VAL A 98 4.59 -8.28 -6.23
C VAL A 98 4.42 -9.08 -4.95
N VAL A 99 4.70 -8.46 -3.81
CA VAL A 99 4.44 -9.02 -2.49
C VAL A 99 3.36 -8.19 -1.80
N GLY A 100 2.22 -8.81 -1.49
CA GLY A 100 1.15 -8.20 -0.71
C GLY A 100 1.14 -8.70 0.72
N ILE A 101 1.26 -7.80 1.70
CA ILE A 101 1.15 -8.12 3.13
C ILE A 101 -0.21 -7.61 3.63
N TYR A 102 -1.09 -8.54 3.92
CA TYR A 102 -2.48 -8.28 4.26
C TYR A 102 -2.70 -8.25 5.77
N ASP A 103 -3.20 -7.13 6.27
CA ASP A 103 -3.58 -6.90 7.66
C ASP A 103 -4.78 -5.95 7.67
N SER A 104 -5.99 -6.50 7.41
CA SER A 104 -7.20 -5.73 7.16
C SER A 104 -8.43 -6.45 7.65
N ASN A 105 -9.38 -5.69 8.17
CA ASN A 105 -10.72 -6.18 8.53
C ASN A 105 -11.72 -6.17 7.33
N GLY A 106 -11.26 -5.83 6.13
CA GLY A 106 -12.10 -5.84 4.94
C GLY A 106 -12.37 -4.46 4.35
N ALA A 107 -13.54 -4.29 3.73
CA ALA A 107 -13.91 -3.05 3.06
C ALA A 107 -14.18 -1.89 4.04
N ALA A 108 -13.88 -0.67 3.62
CA ALA A 108 -14.30 0.54 4.31
C ALA A 108 -15.80 0.78 4.10
N VAL A 109 -16.62 0.22 4.99
CA VAL A 109 -18.08 0.19 4.85
C VAL A 109 -18.69 1.60 4.73
N ASP A 110 -18.09 2.58 5.38
CA ASP A 110 -18.46 3.99 5.33
C ASP A 110 -18.26 4.64 3.94
N GLU A 111 -17.42 4.06 3.09
CA GLU A 111 -17.24 4.48 1.70
C GLU A 111 -18.20 3.79 0.71
N GLY A 112 -19.00 2.83 1.17
CA GLY A 112 -20.04 2.18 0.39
C GLY A 112 -19.56 1.55 -0.91
N LEU A 113 -20.15 1.98 -2.04
CA LEU A 113 -19.82 1.46 -3.38
C LEU A 113 -18.37 1.74 -3.83
N ASP A 114 -17.75 2.81 -3.34
CA ASP A 114 -16.36 3.13 -3.68
C ASP A 114 -15.39 2.10 -3.11
N ALA A 115 -15.67 1.59 -1.90
CA ALA A 115 -14.88 0.50 -1.32
C ALA A 115 -15.05 -0.82 -2.10
N LEU A 116 -16.27 -1.14 -2.55
CA LEU A 116 -16.53 -2.30 -3.41
C LEU A 116 -15.81 -2.17 -4.76
N ALA A 117 -15.84 -1.00 -5.37
CA ALA A 117 -15.11 -0.73 -6.61
C ALA A 117 -13.60 -0.91 -6.43
N ALA A 118 -13.04 -0.43 -5.31
CA ALA A 118 -11.63 -0.62 -4.97
C ALA A 118 -11.25 -2.10 -4.86
N TYR A 119 -12.07 -2.92 -4.20
CA TYR A 119 -11.87 -4.37 -4.15
C TYR A 119 -11.98 -5.03 -5.53
N GLY A 120 -12.96 -4.63 -6.32
CA GLY A 120 -13.14 -5.12 -7.69
C GLY A 120 -11.90 -4.84 -8.54
N GLU A 121 -11.34 -3.65 -8.45
CA GLU A 121 -10.09 -3.31 -9.14
C GLU A 121 -8.89 -4.13 -8.65
N MET A 122 -8.75 -4.32 -7.33
CA MET A 122 -7.67 -5.15 -6.77
C MET A 122 -7.75 -6.59 -7.29
N LEU A 123 -8.93 -7.20 -7.28
CA LEU A 123 -9.16 -8.54 -7.80
C LEU A 123 -8.87 -8.63 -9.31
N LEU A 124 -9.32 -7.64 -10.08
CA LEU A 124 -9.07 -7.56 -11.51
C LEU A 124 -7.56 -7.52 -11.81
N TRP A 125 -6.80 -6.68 -11.11
CA TRP A 125 -5.36 -6.59 -11.29
C TRP A 125 -4.64 -7.85 -10.84
N THR A 126 -5.00 -8.43 -9.71
CA THR A 126 -4.44 -9.71 -9.25
C THR A 126 -4.66 -10.81 -10.29
N ASN A 127 -5.84 -10.88 -10.87
CA ASN A 127 -6.17 -11.85 -11.92
C ASN A 127 -5.40 -11.59 -13.23
N ASN A 128 -5.33 -10.33 -13.65
CA ASN A 128 -4.64 -9.95 -14.89
C ASN A 128 -3.11 -10.18 -14.81
N LEU A 129 -2.52 -10.08 -13.63
CA LEU A 129 -1.10 -10.34 -13.41
C LEU A 129 -0.78 -11.82 -13.21
N SER A 130 -1.79 -12.66 -13.01
CA SER A 130 -1.59 -14.10 -12.88
C SER A 130 -0.93 -14.68 -14.13
N GLY A 131 0.21 -15.32 -13.94
CA GLY A 131 1.02 -15.84 -15.05
C GLY A 131 1.89 -14.81 -15.78
N VAL A 132 1.79 -13.52 -15.42
CA VAL A 132 2.61 -12.43 -16.00
C VAL A 132 3.77 -12.09 -15.09
N VAL A 133 3.50 -11.87 -13.80
CA VAL A 133 4.51 -11.65 -12.76
C VAL A 133 4.23 -12.55 -11.56
N PRO A 134 5.26 -12.98 -10.82
CA PRO A 134 5.06 -13.69 -9.56
C PRO A 134 4.32 -12.81 -8.54
N GLN A 135 3.36 -13.41 -7.84
CA GLN A 135 2.60 -12.75 -6.77
C GLN A 135 2.69 -13.58 -5.50
N VAL A 136 3.07 -12.95 -4.41
CA VAL A 136 3.16 -13.57 -3.08
C VAL A 136 2.23 -12.82 -2.13
N SER A 137 1.35 -13.56 -1.46
CA SER A 137 0.46 -13.03 -0.44
C SER A 137 0.88 -13.53 0.94
N VAL A 138 1.09 -12.59 1.85
CA VAL A 138 1.39 -12.84 3.26
C VAL A 138 0.24 -12.30 4.09
N VAL A 139 -0.32 -13.14 4.96
CA VAL A 139 -1.37 -12.73 5.89
C VAL A 139 -0.75 -12.55 7.26
N ALA A 140 -0.99 -11.39 7.89
CA ALA A 140 -0.36 -10.99 9.15
C ALA A 140 -1.42 -10.62 10.21
#